data_845ed6e0a38aa215104e8ac4d558b236
#
_entry.id   845ed6e0a38aa215104e8ac4d558b236
#
_cell.length_a   1.000
_cell.length_b   1.000
_cell.length_c   1.000
_cell.angle_alpha   90.00
_cell.angle_beta   90.00
_cell.angle_gamma   90.00
#
_symmetry.space_group_name_H-M   'P 1'
#
loop_
_entity.id
_entity.type
_entity.pdbx_description
1 polymer ?
#
loop_
_entity_poly.entity_id
_entity_poly.type
_entity_poly.pdbx_seq_one_letter_code
_entity_poly.pdbx_strand_id
1 'polypeptide(L)'
;MEYILKTNDLVKRYGRYEALNGLTMNVPKGSIYGLVGKNGAGKTTLIRLICGLQNPTSGEYSIYGVSNKQKEIIQSRHRMGAVVETPAIYLDMTAEDNLKVQHCVLGLPSFDEIPHILKMVGLENTGKKKARNFSLGMRQRLGIAVAIVGSPDFLVLDEPTNGLDPQGIVEMREIILKLNRQHGITILISSHILDEMARLATHFGFIDNGQMIEEISASELNAACRKCIHVSVSNIKALSKMLDDIGLEYTIFPNNEADIFGELNVTELVLKLSAENCDVKSIYERDESLENYYINLLGGRRNV
;
A
#
# COMPACT_ATOMS: atom_id res chain seq x y z
N MET A 1 16.26 -0.26 11.57
CA MET A 1 15.39 -0.90 10.56
C MET A 1 16.15 -0.91 9.25
N GLU A 2 16.20 -2.04 8.52
CA GLU A 2 16.87 -2.15 7.21
C GLU A 2 15.86 -1.77 6.12
N TYR A 3 16.26 -0.92 5.18
CA TYR A 3 15.41 -0.49 4.07
C TYR A 3 15.91 -1.08 2.77
N ILE A 4 15.01 -1.64 1.96
CA ILE A 4 15.34 -2.22 0.65
C ILE A 4 15.39 -1.16 -0.45
N LEU A 5 14.55 -0.13 -0.32
CA LEU A 5 14.48 1.02 -1.22
C LEU A 5 14.46 2.31 -0.37
N LYS A 6 15.24 3.29 -0.79
CA LYS A 6 15.16 4.67 -0.29
C LYS A 6 15.16 5.63 -1.47
N THR A 7 14.39 6.69 -1.36
CA THR A 7 14.50 7.85 -2.26
C THR A 7 14.83 9.08 -1.44
N ASN A 8 15.56 10.02 -2.01
CA ASN A 8 15.95 11.27 -1.38
C ASN A 8 15.81 12.42 -2.36
N ASP A 9 14.89 13.33 -2.07
CA ASP A 9 14.56 14.52 -2.88
C ASP A 9 14.40 14.20 -4.37
N LEU A 10 13.71 13.07 -4.68
CA LEU A 10 13.60 12.56 -6.03
C LEU A 10 12.67 13.43 -6.88
N VAL A 11 13.20 13.96 -7.98
CA VAL A 11 12.46 14.82 -8.91
C VAL A 11 12.39 14.19 -10.29
N LYS A 12 11.21 14.25 -10.91
CA LYS A 12 11.00 13.90 -12.32
C LYS A 12 10.16 14.93 -13.02
N ARG A 13 10.71 15.53 -14.07
CA ARG A 13 10.05 16.52 -14.92
C ARG A 13 9.85 15.98 -16.33
N TYR A 14 8.69 16.29 -16.90
CA TYR A 14 8.38 16.11 -18.32
C TYR A 14 8.05 17.49 -18.91
N GLY A 15 9.04 18.11 -19.52
CA GLY A 15 8.94 19.52 -19.94
C GLY A 15 8.68 20.42 -18.74
N ARG A 16 7.50 21.06 -18.70
CA ARG A 16 7.08 21.94 -17.59
C ARG A 16 6.34 21.23 -16.46
N TYR A 17 5.96 19.98 -16.67
CA TYR A 17 5.20 19.21 -15.69
C TYR A 17 6.15 18.46 -14.75
N GLU A 18 6.00 18.68 -13.45
CA GLU A 18 6.70 17.94 -12.40
C GLU A 18 5.85 16.77 -11.94
N ALA A 19 6.22 15.57 -12.36
CA ALA A 19 5.53 14.35 -11.96
C ALA A 19 5.97 13.85 -10.58
N LEU A 20 7.23 14.14 -10.18
CA LEU A 20 7.74 13.97 -8.82
C LEU A 20 8.47 15.27 -8.42
N ASN A 21 8.24 15.72 -7.20
CA ASN A 21 8.70 16.99 -6.67
C ASN A 21 9.32 16.79 -5.27
N GLY A 22 10.60 16.40 -5.23
CA GLY A 22 11.32 16.20 -3.97
C GLY A 22 10.82 14.99 -3.16
N LEU A 23 10.45 13.89 -3.82
CA LEU A 23 9.86 12.73 -3.15
C LEU A 23 10.93 11.97 -2.34
N THR A 24 10.72 11.89 -1.02
CA THR A 24 11.53 11.09 -0.09
C THR A 24 10.68 9.97 0.49
N MET A 25 11.17 8.71 0.38
CA MET A 25 10.44 7.51 0.75
C MET A 25 11.40 6.42 1.23
N ASN A 26 10.96 5.60 2.19
CA ASN A 26 11.75 4.51 2.77
C ASN A 26 10.91 3.23 2.85
N VAL A 27 11.26 2.21 2.06
CA VAL A 27 10.58 0.91 2.08
C VAL A 27 11.32 -0.05 3.00
N PRO A 28 10.72 -0.47 4.13
CA PRO A 28 11.34 -1.43 5.03
C PRO A 28 11.45 -2.81 4.38
N LYS A 29 12.57 -3.49 4.62
CA LYS A 29 12.77 -4.88 4.16
C LYS A 29 11.76 -5.81 4.83
N GLY A 30 11.20 -6.75 4.06
CA GLY A 30 10.18 -7.70 4.52
C GLY A 30 8.76 -7.13 4.61
N SER A 31 8.56 -5.83 4.31
CA SER A 31 7.24 -5.20 4.34
C SER A 31 6.45 -5.44 3.06
N ILE A 32 5.12 -5.30 3.17
CA ILE A 32 4.25 -4.95 2.06
C ILE A 32 4.01 -3.44 2.18
N TYR A 33 4.65 -2.67 1.32
CA TYR A 33 4.55 -1.21 1.32
C TYR A 33 3.52 -0.74 0.31
N GLY A 34 2.40 -0.20 0.77
CA GLY A 34 1.34 0.37 -0.04
C GLY A 34 1.62 1.82 -0.40
N LEU A 35 1.89 2.10 -1.66
CA LEU A 35 2.01 3.46 -2.20
C LEU A 35 0.64 3.96 -2.66
N VAL A 36 0.01 4.79 -1.84
CA VAL A 36 -1.38 5.22 -2.01
C VAL A 36 -1.45 6.65 -2.50
N GLY A 37 -2.29 6.89 -3.52
CA GLY A 37 -2.50 8.23 -4.06
C GLY A 37 -3.45 8.24 -5.24
N LYS A 38 -4.02 9.40 -5.54
CA LYS A 38 -4.91 9.60 -6.69
C LYS A 38 -4.23 9.28 -8.02
N ASN A 39 -5.03 9.09 -9.07
CA ASN A 39 -4.50 9.02 -10.43
C ASN A 39 -3.75 10.32 -10.76
N GLY A 40 -2.54 10.17 -11.31
CA GLY A 40 -1.66 11.32 -11.58
C GLY A 40 -0.81 11.80 -10.40
N ALA A 41 -0.91 11.20 -9.21
CA ALA A 41 -0.10 11.59 -8.04
C ALA A 41 1.40 11.33 -8.19
N GLY A 42 1.85 10.55 -9.19
CA GLY A 42 3.26 10.25 -9.43
C GLY A 42 3.66 8.79 -9.19
N LYS A 43 2.74 7.90 -8.76
CA LYS A 43 3.01 6.49 -8.41
C LYS A 43 3.75 5.74 -9.52
N THR A 44 3.16 5.65 -10.70
CA THR A 44 3.77 4.97 -11.86
C THR A 44 5.08 5.60 -12.29
N THR A 45 5.20 6.94 -12.18
CA THR A 45 6.47 7.63 -12.47
C THR A 45 7.57 7.19 -11.52
N LEU A 46 7.29 7.13 -10.21
CA LEU A 46 8.22 6.62 -9.21
C LEU A 46 8.64 5.18 -9.53
N ILE A 47 7.67 4.31 -9.79
CA ILE A 47 7.90 2.91 -10.13
C ILE A 47 8.79 2.77 -11.37
N ARG A 48 8.53 3.55 -12.43
CA ARG A 48 9.37 3.54 -13.65
C ARG A 48 10.81 3.97 -13.38
N LEU A 49 11.05 4.92 -12.46
CA LEU A 49 12.42 5.31 -12.07
C LEU A 49 13.12 4.18 -11.33
N ILE A 50 12.46 3.56 -10.35
CA ILE A 50 13.02 2.46 -9.55
C ILE A 50 13.38 1.27 -10.45
N CYS A 51 12.47 0.90 -11.36
CA CYS A 51 12.68 -0.18 -12.33
C CYS A 51 13.73 0.16 -13.40
N GLY A 52 14.23 1.40 -13.44
CA GLY A 52 15.24 1.83 -14.42
C GLY A 52 14.70 2.05 -15.82
N LEU A 53 13.39 2.12 -15.99
CA LEU A 53 12.73 2.42 -17.26
C LEU A 53 12.88 3.91 -17.64
N GLN A 54 13.20 4.75 -16.66
CA GLN A 54 13.47 6.17 -16.84
C GLN A 54 14.55 6.63 -15.84
N ASN A 55 15.18 7.77 -16.13
CA ASN A 55 16.11 8.42 -15.23
C ASN A 55 15.43 9.58 -14.47
N PRO A 56 15.79 9.83 -13.20
CA PRO A 56 15.36 11.02 -12.49
C PRO A 56 15.92 12.29 -13.12
N THR A 57 15.24 13.42 -12.91
CA THR A 57 15.74 14.74 -13.29
C THR A 57 16.76 15.23 -12.27
N SER A 58 16.51 15.02 -10.98
CA SER A 58 17.42 15.29 -9.87
C SER A 58 17.05 14.41 -8.66
N GLY A 59 17.81 14.52 -7.57
CA GLY A 59 17.67 13.64 -6.42
C GLY A 59 18.33 12.28 -6.67
N GLU A 60 18.05 11.34 -5.79
CA GLU A 60 18.60 9.99 -5.89
C GLU A 60 17.70 8.95 -5.23
N TYR A 61 17.91 7.70 -5.60
CA TYR A 61 17.36 6.55 -4.90
C TYR A 61 18.40 5.45 -4.77
N SER A 62 18.21 4.57 -3.80
CA SER A 62 19.05 3.40 -3.61
C SER A 62 18.21 2.15 -3.45
N ILE A 63 18.69 1.03 -4.01
CA ILE A 63 18.09 -0.30 -3.88
C ILE A 63 19.15 -1.19 -3.27
N TYR A 64 18.83 -1.88 -2.16
CA TYR A 64 19.79 -2.63 -1.33
C TYR A 64 21.01 -1.80 -0.93
N GLY A 65 20.82 -0.50 -0.68
CA GLY A 65 21.90 0.44 -0.34
C GLY A 65 22.75 0.92 -1.51
N VAL A 66 22.54 0.40 -2.73
CA VAL A 66 23.25 0.81 -3.94
C VAL A 66 22.54 1.98 -4.60
N SER A 67 23.22 3.13 -4.76
CA SER A 67 22.65 4.33 -5.38
C SER A 67 22.44 4.16 -6.89
N ASN A 68 21.36 4.78 -7.40
CA ASN A 68 21.07 4.85 -8.85
C ASN A 68 22.17 5.54 -9.68
N LYS A 69 23.09 6.23 -9.02
CA LYS A 69 24.27 6.86 -9.67
C LYS A 69 25.44 5.89 -9.86
N GLN A 70 25.41 4.74 -9.21
CA GLN A 70 26.43 3.68 -9.28
C GLN A 70 26.07 2.67 -10.38
N LYS A 71 27.07 2.10 -11.03
CA LYS A 71 26.86 1.09 -12.09
C LYS A 71 26.28 -0.21 -11.54
N GLU A 72 26.57 -0.52 -10.31
CA GLU A 72 26.13 -1.69 -9.55
C GLU A 72 24.61 -1.73 -9.33
N ILE A 73 23.91 -0.62 -9.52
CA ILE A 73 22.44 -0.56 -9.47
C ILE A 73 21.77 -1.55 -10.46
N ILE A 74 22.45 -1.87 -11.56
CA ILE A 74 21.96 -2.86 -12.53
C ILE A 74 21.86 -4.24 -11.85
N GLN A 75 22.88 -4.64 -11.08
CA GLN A 75 22.87 -5.90 -10.34
C GLN A 75 21.77 -5.91 -9.26
N SER A 76 21.56 -4.78 -8.58
CA SER A 76 20.45 -4.63 -7.62
C SER A 76 19.09 -4.86 -8.30
N ARG A 77 18.89 -4.33 -9.49
CA ARG A 77 17.65 -4.53 -10.26
C ARG A 77 17.46 -5.96 -10.76
N HIS A 78 18.52 -6.72 -11.00
CA HIS A 78 18.43 -8.16 -11.33
C HIS A 78 17.81 -9.00 -10.19
N ARG A 79 17.85 -8.49 -8.96
CA ARG A 79 17.22 -9.10 -7.79
C ARG A 79 15.78 -8.63 -7.56
N MET A 80 15.24 -7.82 -8.47
CA MET A 80 13.88 -7.31 -8.41
C MET A 80 13.00 -7.97 -9.46
N GLY A 81 11.76 -8.27 -9.08
CA GLY A 81 10.68 -8.50 -10.03
C GLY A 81 9.81 -7.24 -10.15
N ALA A 82 9.22 -7.00 -11.31
CA ALA A 82 8.30 -5.88 -11.47
C ALA A 82 7.18 -6.19 -12.47
N VAL A 83 5.97 -5.69 -12.14
CA VAL A 83 4.84 -5.58 -13.07
C VAL A 83 4.45 -4.11 -13.10
N VAL A 84 4.71 -3.44 -14.23
CA VAL A 84 4.48 -2.00 -14.39
C VAL A 84 3.35 -1.81 -15.40
N GLU A 85 2.25 -1.21 -14.96
CA GLU A 85 1.01 -0.99 -15.74
C GLU A 85 0.39 -2.31 -16.25
N THR A 86 0.85 -2.81 -17.39
CA THR A 86 0.36 -4.05 -17.99
C THR A 86 1.41 -5.15 -17.93
N PRO A 87 1.01 -6.40 -17.63
CA PRO A 87 1.92 -7.53 -17.63
C PRO A 87 2.64 -7.69 -18.98
N ALA A 88 3.96 -7.73 -18.96
CA ALA A 88 4.78 -8.00 -20.14
C ALA A 88 4.79 -9.50 -20.44
N ILE A 89 3.75 -10.00 -21.10
CA ILE A 89 3.54 -11.42 -21.43
C ILE A 89 3.37 -11.63 -22.93
N TYR A 90 3.79 -12.78 -23.42
CA TYR A 90 3.59 -13.21 -24.79
C TYR A 90 2.21 -13.85 -24.94
N LEU A 91 1.28 -13.14 -25.57
CA LEU A 91 -0.12 -13.53 -25.67
C LEU A 91 -0.34 -14.82 -26.46
N ASP A 92 0.52 -15.13 -27.42
CA ASP A 92 0.45 -16.34 -28.26
C ASP A 92 1.14 -17.57 -27.65
N MET A 93 1.68 -17.43 -26.43
CA MET A 93 2.32 -18.48 -25.67
C MET A 93 1.42 -18.98 -24.53
N THR A 94 1.70 -20.19 -24.01
CA THR A 94 1.10 -20.71 -22.78
C THR A 94 1.68 -20.01 -21.56
N ALA A 95 1.11 -20.25 -20.37
CA ALA A 95 1.69 -19.75 -19.13
C ALA A 95 3.10 -20.33 -18.91
N GLU A 96 3.27 -21.63 -19.13
CA GLU A 96 4.55 -22.32 -19.00
C GLU A 96 5.60 -21.77 -19.97
N ASP A 97 5.24 -21.52 -21.25
CA ASP A 97 6.16 -21.00 -22.24
C ASP A 97 6.60 -19.56 -21.89
N ASN A 98 5.71 -18.72 -21.37
CA ASN A 98 6.06 -17.38 -20.87
C ASN A 98 7.12 -17.44 -19.77
N LEU A 99 6.98 -18.38 -18.82
CA LEU A 99 7.98 -18.56 -17.76
C LEU A 99 9.30 -19.10 -18.33
N LYS A 100 9.26 -20.05 -19.29
CA LYS A 100 10.48 -20.56 -19.94
C LYS A 100 11.26 -19.43 -20.63
N VAL A 101 10.56 -18.53 -21.32
CA VAL A 101 11.21 -17.36 -21.94
C VAL A 101 11.90 -16.50 -20.87
N GLN A 102 11.23 -16.23 -19.75
CA GLN A 102 11.82 -15.44 -18.66
C GLN A 102 13.04 -16.15 -18.04
N HIS A 103 12.98 -17.47 -17.84
CA HIS A 103 14.14 -18.26 -17.39
C HIS A 103 15.34 -18.11 -18.35
N CYS A 104 15.10 -18.21 -19.67
CA CYS A 104 16.15 -18.01 -20.66
C CYS A 104 16.72 -16.57 -20.60
N VAL A 105 15.87 -15.55 -20.45
CA VAL A 105 16.30 -14.14 -20.34
C VAL A 105 17.19 -13.93 -19.12
N LEU A 106 16.87 -14.56 -18.00
CA LEU A 106 17.64 -14.47 -16.76
C LEU A 106 18.87 -15.41 -16.76
N GLY A 107 19.03 -16.27 -17.77
CA GLY A 107 20.13 -17.25 -17.83
C GLY A 107 20.06 -18.33 -16.76
N LEU A 108 18.86 -18.70 -16.31
CA LEU A 108 18.67 -19.71 -15.28
C LEU A 108 18.89 -21.12 -15.86
N PRO A 109 19.52 -22.05 -15.09
CA PRO A 109 20.01 -23.32 -15.62
C PRO A 109 18.92 -24.39 -15.80
N SER A 110 17.76 -24.24 -15.18
CA SER A 110 16.69 -25.24 -15.14
C SER A 110 15.31 -24.62 -15.19
N PHE A 111 14.32 -25.39 -15.66
CA PHE A 111 12.89 -25.04 -15.66
C PHE A 111 12.11 -25.73 -14.53
N ASP A 112 12.78 -26.41 -13.59
CA ASP A 112 12.15 -27.27 -12.59
C ASP A 112 11.23 -26.49 -11.61
N GLU A 113 11.47 -25.20 -11.43
CA GLU A 113 10.64 -24.35 -10.56
C GLU A 113 9.31 -23.87 -11.21
N ILE A 114 9.19 -23.99 -12.55
CA ILE A 114 8.01 -23.47 -13.28
C ILE A 114 6.68 -24.06 -12.76
N PRO A 115 6.53 -25.38 -12.54
CA PRO A 115 5.29 -25.93 -11.99
C PRO A 115 4.95 -25.37 -10.61
N HIS A 116 5.95 -25.10 -9.78
CA HIS A 116 5.77 -24.51 -8.46
C HIS A 116 5.30 -23.04 -8.56
N ILE A 117 5.92 -22.26 -9.44
CA ILE A 117 5.52 -20.87 -9.70
C ILE A 117 4.08 -20.80 -10.21
N LEU A 118 3.71 -21.65 -11.19
CA LEU A 118 2.34 -21.70 -11.72
C LEU A 118 1.31 -22.06 -10.64
N LYS A 119 1.64 -23.00 -9.76
CA LYS A 119 0.80 -23.37 -8.61
C LYS A 119 0.67 -22.21 -7.61
N MET A 120 1.75 -21.46 -7.39
CA MET A 120 1.76 -20.32 -6.48
C MET A 120 0.79 -19.22 -6.89
N VAL A 121 0.63 -19.00 -8.20
CA VAL A 121 -0.28 -17.98 -8.76
C VAL A 121 -1.62 -18.57 -9.23
N GLY A 122 -1.90 -19.87 -8.98
CA GLY A 122 -3.15 -20.53 -9.35
C GLY A 122 -3.37 -20.68 -10.87
N LEU A 123 -2.29 -20.94 -11.61
CA LEU A 123 -2.31 -21.16 -13.07
C LEU A 123 -1.85 -22.57 -13.48
N GLU A 124 -1.67 -23.50 -12.54
CA GLU A 124 -1.20 -24.87 -12.78
C GLU A 124 -2.10 -25.67 -13.73
N ASN A 125 -3.39 -25.36 -13.75
CA ASN A 125 -4.38 -26.10 -14.56
C ASN A 125 -4.65 -25.45 -15.92
N THR A 126 -3.83 -24.49 -16.38
CA THR A 126 -4.05 -23.79 -17.65
C THR A 126 -3.60 -24.59 -18.88
N GLY A 127 -2.69 -25.53 -18.70
CA GLY A 127 -2.21 -26.46 -19.74
C GLY A 127 -1.79 -25.74 -21.03
N LYS A 128 -2.35 -26.17 -22.16
CA LYS A 128 -2.05 -25.61 -23.50
C LYS A 128 -2.81 -24.33 -23.83
N LYS A 129 -3.59 -23.77 -22.91
CA LYS A 129 -4.35 -22.53 -23.15
C LYS A 129 -3.39 -21.36 -23.32
N LYS A 130 -3.52 -20.61 -24.42
CA LYS A 130 -2.68 -19.43 -24.71
C LYS A 130 -3.11 -18.23 -23.86
N ALA A 131 -2.14 -17.40 -23.45
CA ALA A 131 -2.37 -16.22 -22.62
C ALA A 131 -3.38 -15.21 -23.20
N ARG A 132 -3.52 -15.13 -24.54
CA ARG A 132 -4.55 -14.31 -25.17
C ARG A 132 -5.99 -14.69 -24.78
N ASN A 133 -6.21 -15.95 -24.41
CA ASN A 133 -7.50 -16.48 -23.99
C ASN A 133 -7.70 -16.43 -22.47
N PHE A 134 -6.76 -15.84 -21.71
CA PHE A 134 -6.86 -15.65 -20.27
C PHE A 134 -7.78 -14.47 -19.95
N SER A 135 -8.50 -14.57 -18.82
CA SER A 135 -9.16 -13.40 -18.23
C SER A 135 -8.12 -12.34 -17.82
N LEU A 136 -8.57 -11.12 -17.52
CA LEU A 136 -7.68 -10.07 -17.02
C LEU A 136 -6.93 -10.55 -15.77
N GLY A 137 -7.63 -11.12 -14.79
CA GLY A 137 -7.01 -11.64 -13.56
C GLY A 137 -6.00 -12.76 -13.82
N MET A 138 -6.26 -13.67 -14.76
CA MET A 138 -5.27 -14.68 -15.17
C MET A 138 -4.03 -14.05 -15.80
N ARG A 139 -4.19 -13.00 -16.61
CA ARG A 139 -3.04 -12.27 -17.20
C ARG A 139 -2.23 -11.54 -16.13
N GLN A 140 -2.89 -10.88 -15.18
CA GLN A 140 -2.21 -10.22 -14.05
C GLN A 140 -1.43 -11.25 -13.21
N ARG A 141 -2.05 -12.40 -12.90
CA ARG A 141 -1.38 -13.49 -12.17
C ARG A 141 -0.19 -14.06 -12.94
N LEU A 142 -0.31 -14.18 -14.27
CA LEU A 142 0.82 -14.60 -15.12
C LEU A 142 1.94 -13.54 -15.12
N GLY A 143 1.61 -12.25 -15.11
CA GLY A 143 2.59 -11.17 -14.96
C GLY A 143 3.38 -11.27 -13.66
N ILE A 144 2.70 -11.55 -12.55
CA ILE A 144 3.37 -11.80 -11.26
C ILE A 144 4.23 -13.08 -11.36
N ALA A 145 3.71 -14.16 -11.97
CA ALA A 145 4.48 -15.38 -12.16
C ALA A 145 5.81 -15.14 -12.91
N VAL A 146 5.77 -14.34 -13.99
CA VAL A 146 6.96 -13.93 -14.75
C VAL A 146 7.89 -13.07 -13.88
N ALA A 147 7.34 -12.15 -13.08
CA ALA A 147 8.14 -11.26 -12.22
C ALA A 147 8.84 -11.98 -11.06
N ILE A 148 8.32 -13.13 -10.59
CA ILE A 148 8.93 -13.90 -9.49
C ILE A 148 9.88 -15.01 -9.95
N VAL A 149 10.05 -15.21 -11.26
CA VAL A 149 11.10 -16.10 -11.80
C VAL A 149 12.46 -15.63 -11.30
N GLY A 150 13.28 -16.56 -10.84
CA GLY A 150 14.59 -16.25 -10.25
C GLY A 150 14.53 -15.77 -8.80
N SER A 151 13.39 -15.95 -8.14
CA SER A 151 13.21 -15.73 -6.68
C SER A 151 13.70 -14.35 -6.21
N PRO A 152 13.11 -13.24 -6.69
CA PRO A 152 13.53 -11.90 -6.30
C PRO A 152 13.27 -11.62 -4.82
N ASP A 153 14.13 -10.82 -4.18
CA ASP A 153 13.93 -10.33 -2.80
C ASP A 153 12.95 -9.16 -2.73
N PHE A 154 12.73 -8.47 -3.84
CA PHE A 154 11.92 -7.27 -3.95
C PHE A 154 11.01 -7.35 -5.17
N LEU A 155 9.72 -7.16 -4.96
CA LEU A 155 8.68 -7.17 -6.00
C LEU A 155 7.98 -5.81 -6.05
N VAL A 156 7.87 -5.25 -7.25
CA VAL A 156 7.19 -3.97 -7.49
C VAL A 156 5.96 -4.19 -8.36
N LEU A 157 4.79 -3.81 -7.86
CA LEU A 157 3.50 -4.03 -8.51
C LEU A 157 2.76 -2.70 -8.70
N ASP A 158 2.55 -2.29 -9.95
CA ASP A 158 1.82 -1.07 -10.27
C ASP A 158 0.36 -1.38 -10.57
N GLU A 159 -0.54 -0.98 -9.65
CA GLU A 159 -2.00 -1.14 -9.73
C GLU A 159 -2.44 -2.59 -10.09
N PRO A 160 -1.96 -3.66 -9.42
CA PRO A 160 -2.16 -5.05 -9.88
C PRO A 160 -3.60 -5.54 -9.78
N THR A 161 -4.47 -4.86 -9.03
CA THR A 161 -5.89 -5.19 -8.84
C THR A 161 -6.80 -4.39 -9.77
N ASN A 162 -6.24 -3.41 -10.51
CA ASN A 162 -7.04 -2.51 -11.33
C ASN A 162 -7.83 -3.27 -12.42
N GLY A 163 -9.15 -3.05 -12.45
CA GLY A 163 -10.05 -3.67 -13.42
C GLY A 163 -10.39 -5.13 -13.15
N LEU A 164 -9.96 -5.70 -12.04
CA LEU A 164 -10.38 -7.04 -11.62
C LEU A 164 -11.79 -7.03 -11.03
N ASP A 165 -12.48 -8.15 -11.17
CA ASP A 165 -13.70 -8.42 -10.42
C ASP A 165 -13.41 -8.68 -8.93
N PRO A 166 -14.40 -8.65 -8.03
CA PRO A 166 -14.19 -8.83 -6.60
C PRO A 166 -13.48 -10.14 -6.25
N GLN A 167 -13.77 -11.23 -6.98
CA GLN A 167 -13.11 -12.51 -6.77
C GLN A 167 -11.62 -12.45 -7.18
N GLY A 168 -11.30 -11.83 -8.31
CA GLY A 168 -9.93 -11.63 -8.78
C GLY A 168 -9.10 -10.78 -7.83
N ILE A 169 -9.71 -9.78 -7.19
CA ILE A 169 -9.05 -8.95 -6.15
C ILE A 169 -8.67 -9.82 -4.94
N VAL A 170 -9.58 -10.68 -4.48
CA VAL A 170 -9.30 -11.61 -3.35
C VAL A 170 -8.16 -12.56 -3.70
N GLU A 171 -8.21 -13.19 -4.88
CA GLU A 171 -7.17 -14.11 -5.34
C GLU A 171 -5.80 -13.41 -5.46
N MET A 172 -5.77 -12.19 -6.00
CA MET A 172 -4.55 -11.38 -6.11
C MET A 172 -3.96 -11.07 -4.74
N ARG A 173 -4.79 -10.66 -3.79
CA ARG A 173 -4.38 -10.38 -2.41
C ARG A 173 -3.76 -11.60 -1.75
N GLU A 174 -4.38 -12.78 -1.88
CA GLU A 174 -3.85 -14.02 -1.31
C GLU A 174 -2.48 -14.38 -1.89
N ILE A 175 -2.27 -14.18 -3.19
CA ILE A 175 -0.97 -14.39 -3.84
C ILE A 175 0.08 -13.44 -3.23
N ILE A 176 -0.22 -12.15 -3.13
CA ILE A 176 0.70 -11.13 -2.59
C ILE A 176 1.06 -11.44 -1.12
N LEU A 177 0.06 -11.77 -0.29
CA LEU A 177 0.29 -12.15 1.10
C LEU A 177 1.16 -13.41 1.22
N LYS A 178 0.92 -14.42 0.36
CA LYS A 178 1.70 -15.64 0.34
C LYS A 178 3.16 -15.37 -0.05
N LEU A 179 3.39 -14.56 -1.09
CA LEU A 179 4.73 -14.17 -1.53
C LEU A 179 5.52 -13.46 -0.42
N ASN A 180 4.88 -12.56 0.31
CA ASN A 180 5.52 -11.88 1.41
C ASN A 180 5.74 -12.81 2.62
N ARG A 181 4.69 -13.47 3.14
CA ARG A 181 4.75 -14.22 4.40
C ARG A 181 5.52 -15.52 4.31
N GLN A 182 5.41 -16.24 3.19
CA GLN A 182 6.02 -17.57 3.03
C GLN A 182 7.39 -17.51 2.33
N HIS A 183 7.59 -16.55 1.45
CA HIS A 183 8.83 -16.41 0.69
C HIS A 183 9.69 -15.21 1.10
N GLY A 184 9.22 -14.39 2.06
CA GLY A 184 9.98 -13.27 2.61
C GLY A 184 10.22 -12.12 1.62
N ILE A 185 9.48 -12.08 0.51
CA ILE A 185 9.65 -11.05 -0.53
C ILE A 185 9.13 -9.72 0.00
N THR A 186 9.95 -8.67 -0.07
CA THR A 186 9.49 -7.31 0.15
C THR A 186 8.66 -6.85 -1.04
N ILE A 187 7.51 -6.22 -0.82
CA ILE A 187 6.61 -5.85 -1.91
C ILE A 187 6.30 -4.35 -1.83
N LEU A 188 6.55 -3.63 -2.92
CA LEU A 188 6.03 -2.29 -3.15
C LEU A 188 4.83 -2.40 -4.09
N ILE A 189 3.67 -1.98 -3.63
CA ILE A 189 2.42 -2.03 -4.40
C ILE A 189 1.79 -0.65 -4.47
N SER A 190 1.47 -0.17 -5.67
CA SER A 190 0.70 1.05 -5.86
C SER A 190 -0.79 0.76 -5.94
N SER A 191 -1.61 1.62 -5.36
CA SER A 191 -3.06 1.61 -5.54
C SER A 191 -3.66 3.00 -5.32
N HIS A 192 -4.83 3.21 -5.90
CA HIS A 192 -5.70 4.33 -5.58
C HIS A 192 -6.91 3.92 -4.71
N ILE A 193 -7.01 2.61 -4.38
CA ILE A 193 -8.10 2.03 -3.58
C ILE A 193 -7.56 1.74 -2.17
N LEU A 194 -7.99 2.56 -1.22
CA LEU A 194 -7.52 2.53 0.16
C LEU A 194 -7.91 1.26 0.90
N ASP A 195 -9.16 0.80 0.75
CA ASP A 195 -9.67 -0.38 1.44
C ASP A 195 -8.94 -1.67 1.07
N GLU A 196 -8.48 -1.77 -0.18
CA GLU A 196 -7.66 -2.90 -0.61
C GLU A 196 -6.30 -2.88 0.07
N MET A 197 -5.69 -1.68 0.14
CA MET A 197 -4.39 -1.50 0.78
C MET A 197 -4.45 -1.72 2.29
N ALA A 198 -5.54 -1.33 2.96
CA ALA A 198 -5.75 -1.57 4.38
C ALA A 198 -5.67 -3.05 4.77
N ARG A 199 -6.13 -3.93 3.86
CA ARG A 199 -6.15 -5.39 4.08
C ARG A 199 -4.84 -6.09 3.72
N LEU A 200 -3.90 -5.37 3.10
CA LEU A 200 -2.71 -5.95 2.49
C LEU A 200 -1.42 -5.37 3.05
N ALA A 201 -1.33 -4.04 3.12
CA ALA A 201 -0.10 -3.35 3.45
C ALA A 201 0.25 -3.40 4.94
N THR A 202 1.55 -3.50 5.23
CA THR A 202 2.12 -3.36 6.58
C THR A 202 2.64 -1.95 6.83
N HIS A 203 2.94 -1.22 5.76
CA HIS A 203 3.38 0.18 5.76
C HIS A 203 2.71 0.91 4.61
N PHE A 204 2.44 2.19 4.80
CA PHE A 204 1.79 3.05 3.83
C PHE A 204 2.66 4.26 3.54
N GLY A 205 2.71 4.66 2.26
CA GLY A 205 3.19 5.95 1.82
C GLY A 205 2.08 6.66 1.07
N PHE A 206 1.63 7.79 1.58
CA PHE A 206 0.61 8.63 0.94
C PHE A 206 1.29 9.66 0.04
N ILE A 207 0.99 9.59 -1.27
CA ILE A 207 1.56 10.49 -2.28
C ILE A 207 0.48 11.37 -2.89
N ASP A 208 0.75 12.68 -3.00
CA ASP A 208 -0.07 13.63 -3.74
C ASP A 208 0.83 14.65 -4.46
N ASN A 209 0.47 14.99 -5.71
CA ASN A 209 1.20 15.96 -6.53
C ASN A 209 2.73 15.73 -6.58
N GLY A 210 3.16 14.48 -6.66
CA GLY A 210 4.56 14.09 -6.74
C GLY A 210 5.36 14.22 -5.45
N GLN A 211 4.72 14.48 -4.32
CA GLN A 211 5.34 14.58 -2.99
C GLN A 211 4.84 13.48 -2.07
N MET A 212 5.72 12.96 -1.21
CA MET A 212 5.31 12.14 -0.09
C MET A 212 4.63 13.01 0.96
N ILE A 213 3.40 12.67 1.31
CA ILE A 213 2.63 13.40 2.32
C ILE A 213 2.96 12.86 3.70
N GLU A 214 2.92 11.53 3.80
CA GLU A 214 3.17 10.80 5.04
C GLU A 214 3.61 9.38 4.76
N GLU A 215 4.47 8.84 5.63
CA GLU A 215 4.79 7.41 5.74
C GLU A 215 4.38 6.93 7.13
N ILE A 216 3.60 5.85 7.20
CA ILE A 216 3.03 5.34 8.45
C ILE A 216 2.96 3.81 8.43
N SER A 217 3.16 3.15 9.56
CA SER A 217 2.92 1.71 9.67
C SER A 217 1.42 1.40 9.77
N ALA A 218 1.02 0.16 9.42
CA ALA A 218 -0.37 -0.28 9.58
C ALA A 218 -0.84 -0.24 11.04
N SER A 219 0.06 -0.46 12.00
CA SER A 219 -0.27 -0.38 13.44
C SER A 219 -0.59 1.04 13.88
N GLU A 220 0.23 2.02 13.46
CA GLU A 220 0.02 3.43 13.74
C GLU A 220 -1.24 3.95 13.03
N LEU A 221 -1.44 3.56 11.76
CA LEU A 221 -2.63 3.92 11.01
C LEU A 221 -3.91 3.38 11.63
N ASN A 222 -3.91 2.10 12.05
CA ASN A 222 -5.05 1.51 12.75
C ASN A 222 -5.33 2.19 14.10
N ALA A 223 -4.28 2.65 14.79
CA ALA A 223 -4.45 3.42 16.01
C ALA A 223 -5.06 4.80 15.75
N ALA A 224 -4.66 5.46 14.64
CA ALA A 224 -5.22 6.75 14.21
C ALA A 224 -6.66 6.64 13.70
N CYS A 225 -7.02 5.49 13.06
CA CYS A 225 -8.37 5.21 12.53
C CYS A 225 -9.27 4.45 13.53
N ARG A 226 -8.95 4.50 14.83
CA ARG A 226 -9.70 3.77 15.85
C ARG A 226 -11.13 4.34 15.97
N LYS A 227 -12.12 3.43 15.95
CA LYS A 227 -13.51 3.82 16.20
C LYS A 227 -13.66 4.47 17.55
N CYS A 228 -14.33 5.61 17.59
CA CYS A 228 -14.63 6.33 18.82
C CYS A 228 -16.05 6.92 18.78
N ILE A 229 -16.57 7.21 19.97
CA ILE A 229 -17.78 8.01 20.11
C ILE A 229 -17.33 9.45 20.38
N HIS A 230 -17.59 10.32 19.43
CA HIS A 230 -17.35 11.76 19.60
C HIS A 230 -18.49 12.39 20.36
N VAL A 231 -18.17 13.11 21.45
CA VAL A 231 -19.15 13.79 22.28
C VAL A 231 -18.76 15.23 22.54
N SER A 232 -19.73 16.14 22.45
CA SER A 232 -19.61 17.53 22.89
C SER A 232 -20.55 17.77 24.07
N VAL A 233 -20.03 18.31 25.16
CA VAL A 233 -20.75 18.48 26.42
C VAL A 233 -20.70 19.92 26.94
N SER A 234 -21.52 20.25 27.94
CA SER A 234 -21.43 21.56 28.61
C SER A 234 -20.29 21.61 29.64
N ASN A 235 -19.92 20.48 30.22
CA ASN A 235 -18.89 20.37 31.26
C ASN A 235 -17.99 19.16 31.04
N ILE A 236 -16.80 19.39 30.47
CA ILE A 236 -15.82 18.34 30.16
C ILE A 236 -15.24 17.64 31.41
N LYS A 237 -15.19 18.34 32.57
CA LYS A 237 -14.69 17.74 33.82
C LYS A 237 -15.66 16.70 34.39
N ALA A 238 -16.97 16.91 34.24
CA ALA A 238 -17.96 15.90 34.62
C ALA A 238 -17.85 14.65 33.76
N LEU A 239 -17.66 14.84 32.45
CA LEU A 239 -17.43 13.75 31.50
C LEU A 239 -16.17 12.96 31.82
N SER A 240 -15.01 13.64 31.99
CA SER A 240 -13.75 12.94 32.24
C SER A 240 -13.79 12.12 33.53
N LYS A 241 -14.33 12.70 34.61
CA LYS A 241 -14.50 11.96 35.88
C LYS A 241 -15.32 10.70 35.71
N MET A 242 -16.43 10.80 35.00
CA MET A 242 -17.29 9.65 34.76
C MET A 242 -16.62 8.57 33.89
N LEU A 243 -15.83 8.98 32.85
CA LEU A 243 -15.07 8.06 32.01
C LEU A 243 -13.96 7.34 32.78
N ASP A 244 -13.29 8.06 33.70
CA ASP A 244 -12.31 7.50 34.62
C ASP A 244 -12.95 6.44 35.54
N ASP A 245 -14.16 6.73 36.09
CA ASP A 245 -14.89 5.81 36.99
C ASP A 245 -15.30 4.50 36.29
N ILE A 246 -15.57 4.53 34.97
CA ILE A 246 -15.91 3.34 34.18
C ILE A 246 -14.71 2.73 33.46
N GLY A 247 -13.52 3.35 33.56
CA GLY A 247 -12.27 2.82 33.01
C GLY A 247 -12.18 2.84 31.48
N LEU A 248 -12.88 3.77 30.81
CA LEU A 248 -12.80 3.94 29.37
C LEU A 248 -11.65 4.88 28.98
N GLU A 249 -10.95 4.54 27.90
CA GLU A 249 -9.94 5.40 27.29
C GLU A 249 -10.62 6.53 26.53
N TYR A 250 -10.09 7.76 26.68
CA TYR A 250 -10.63 8.94 26.00
C TYR A 250 -9.56 9.98 25.70
N THR A 251 -9.85 10.86 24.71
CA THR A 251 -9.04 12.02 24.38
C THR A 251 -9.89 13.28 24.43
N ILE A 252 -9.42 14.31 25.18
CA ILE A 252 -10.12 15.59 25.31
C ILE A 252 -9.60 16.58 24.28
N PHE A 253 -10.55 17.30 23.63
CA PHE A 253 -10.25 18.37 22.70
C PHE A 253 -10.69 19.75 23.25
N PRO A 254 -10.23 20.86 22.62
CA PRO A 254 -10.79 22.18 22.89
C PRO A 254 -12.31 22.21 22.72
N ASN A 255 -13.00 23.21 23.34
CA ASN A 255 -14.45 23.44 23.24
C ASN A 255 -15.34 22.39 23.93
N ASN A 256 -14.82 21.67 24.97
CA ASN A 256 -15.54 20.64 25.70
C ASN A 256 -15.99 19.44 24.84
N GLU A 257 -15.12 19.02 23.95
CA GLU A 257 -15.29 17.85 23.11
C GLU A 257 -14.37 16.72 23.57
N ALA A 258 -14.78 15.46 23.35
CA ALA A 258 -13.96 14.29 23.62
C ALA A 258 -14.28 13.16 22.65
N ASP A 259 -13.25 12.37 22.32
CA ASP A 259 -13.36 11.07 21.67
C ASP A 259 -13.25 9.98 22.75
N ILE A 260 -14.21 9.08 22.79
CA ILE A 260 -14.30 7.98 23.76
C ILE A 260 -14.07 6.68 23.01
N PHE A 261 -13.10 5.88 23.46
CA PHE A 261 -12.72 4.61 22.84
C PHE A 261 -13.26 3.43 23.64
N GLY A 262 -13.89 2.49 22.95
CA GLY A 262 -14.48 1.29 23.55
C GLY A 262 -15.99 1.21 23.39
N GLU A 263 -16.55 0.11 23.85
CA GLU A 263 -18.01 -0.08 23.85
C GLU A 263 -18.66 0.76 24.96
N LEU A 264 -19.58 1.63 24.57
CA LEU A 264 -20.28 2.54 25.47
C LEU A 264 -21.77 2.50 25.18
N ASN A 265 -22.55 2.35 26.24
CA ASN A 265 -24.01 2.53 26.14
C ASN A 265 -24.31 4.05 26.16
N VAL A 266 -24.60 4.59 24.98
CA VAL A 266 -24.88 6.02 24.79
C VAL A 266 -26.03 6.50 25.68
N THR A 267 -27.10 5.70 25.86
CA THR A 267 -28.23 6.08 26.73
C THR A 267 -27.81 6.20 28.19
N GLU A 268 -26.99 5.28 28.67
CA GLU A 268 -26.50 5.32 30.04
C GLU A 268 -25.56 6.50 30.29
N LEU A 269 -24.68 6.81 29.30
CA LEU A 269 -23.83 7.98 29.34
C LEU A 269 -24.63 9.27 29.46
N VAL A 270 -25.63 9.46 28.61
CA VAL A 270 -26.45 10.68 28.59
C VAL A 270 -27.23 10.82 29.92
N LEU A 271 -27.81 9.75 30.44
CA LEU A 271 -28.53 9.79 31.70
C LEU A 271 -27.61 10.14 32.89
N LYS A 272 -26.43 9.56 32.97
CA LYS A 272 -25.47 9.84 34.04
C LYS A 272 -24.95 11.28 33.97
N LEU A 273 -24.65 11.79 32.79
CA LEU A 273 -24.21 13.18 32.60
C LEU A 273 -25.32 14.18 32.97
N SER A 274 -26.56 13.88 32.56
CA SER A 274 -27.71 14.70 32.91
C SER A 274 -27.93 14.78 34.43
N ALA A 275 -27.72 13.68 35.16
CA ALA A 275 -27.81 13.65 36.62
C ALA A 275 -26.75 14.55 37.32
N GLU A 276 -25.60 14.78 36.66
CA GLU A 276 -24.53 15.68 37.13
C GLU A 276 -24.66 17.12 36.57
N ASN A 277 -25.81 17.51 36.01
CA ASN A 277 -26.06 18.79 35.34
C ASN A 277 -25.07 19.08 34.18
N CYS A 278 -24.70 18.05 33.47
CA CYS A 278 -23.88 18.12 32.27
C CYS A 278 -24.71 17.78 31.04
N ASP A 279 -24.99 18.81 30.20
CA ASP A 279 -25.74 18.62 28.96
C ASP A 279 -24.86 18.06 27.86
N VAL A 280 -25.37 17.05 27.14
CA VAL A 280 -24.77 16.52 25.93
C VAL A 280 -25.29 17.35 24.74
N LYS A 281 -24.40 18.09 24.08
CA LYS A 281 -24.74 18.95 22.93
C LYS A 281 -24.82 18.15 21.65
N SER A 282 -23.88 17.21 21.47
CA SER A 282 -23.87 16.26 20.35
C SER A 282 -23.16 14.97 20.76
N ILE A 283 -23.60 13.87 20.16
CA ILE A 283 -22.97 12.55 20.29
C ILE A 283 -23.17 11.80 19.00
N TYR A 284 -22.08 11.25 18.44
CA TYR A 284 -22.13 10.43 17.24
C TYR A 284 -20.93 9.48 17.17
N GLU A 285 -21.12 8.34 16.53
CA GLU A 285 -20.01 7.44 16.22
C GLU A 285 -19.12 8.10 15.17
N ARG A 286 -17.85 8.21 15.48
CA ARG A 286 -16.80 8.62 14.55
C ARG A 286 -16.04 7.37 14.16
N ASP A 287 -16.29 6.93 12.94
CA ASP A 287 -15.48 5.91 12.28
C ASP A 287 -14.53 6.66 11.36
N GLU A 288 -13.29 6.85 11.79
CA GLU A 288 -12.28 7.41 10.91
C GLU A 288 -11.84 6.30 9.97
N SER A 289 -12.61 6.13 8.88
CA SER A 289 -12.22 5.24 7.80
C SER A 289 -10.87 5.70 7.24
N LEU A 290 -10.12 4.77 6.72
CA LEU A 290 -8.84 5.06 6.05
C LEU A 290 -9.02 6.11 4.95
N GLU A 291 -10.19 6.17 4.33
CA GLU A 291 -10.57 7.18 3.35
C GLU A 291 -10.69 8.58 3.99
N ASN A 292 -11.34 8.68 5.15
CA ASN A 292 -11.44 9.93 5.90
C ASN A 292 -10.08 10.41 6.39
N TYR A 293 -9.25 9.50 6.90
CA TYR A 293 -7.86 9.79 7.26
C TYR A 293 -7.09 10.40 6.08
N TYR A 294 -7.16 9.76 4.91
CA TYR A 294 -6.52 10.25 3.70
C TYR A 294 -7.07 11.60 3.23
N ILE A 295 -8.39 11.81 3.28
CA ILE A 295 -9.03 13.10 2.94
C ILE A 295 -8.55 14.20 3.89
N ASN A 296 -8.47 13.92 5.19
CA ASN A 296 -7.99 14.87 6.20
C ASN A 296 -6.52 15.23 5.99
N LEU A 297 -5.68 14.24 5.67
CA LEU A 297 -4.28 14.44 5.28
C LEU A 297 -4.13 15.40 4.09
N LEU A 298 -5.00 15.28 3.08
CA LEU A 298 -5.00 16.16 1.90
C LEU A 298 -5.63 17.54 2.20
N GLY A 299 -6.66 17.58 3.08
CA GLY A 299 -7.39 18.79 3.44
C GLY A 299 -6.58 19.75 4.32
N GLY A 300 -5.76 19.21 5.22
CA GLY A 300 -4.90 20.00 6.11
C GLY A 300 -3.84 20.84 5.39
N ARG A 301 -3.47 20.49 4.16
CA ARG A 301 -2.54 21.28 3.32
C ARG A 301 -3.19 22.37 2.47
N ARG A 302 -4.53 22.36 2.32
CA ARG A 302 -5.24 23.42 1.56
C ARG A 302 -5.50 24.70 2.36
N ASN A 303 -5.24 24.67 3.68
CA ASN A 303 -5.49 25.79 4.60
C ASN A 303 -4.20 26.43 5.15
N VAL A 304 -3.05 26.24 4.49
CA VAL A 304 -1.78 26.93 4.81
C VAL A 304 -1.32 27.76 3.62
#